data_88136219d8c6cefb58de46e568d015ef
#
_entry.id   88136219d8c6cefb58de46e568d015ef
#
_cell.length_a   1.000
_cell.length_b   1.000
_cell.length_c   1.000
_cell.angle_alpha   90.00
_cell.angle_beta   90.00
_cell.angle_gamma   90.00
#
_symmetry.space_group_name_H-M   'P 1'
#
loop_
_entity.id
_entity.type
_entity.pdbx_description
1 polymer ?
#
loop_
_entity_poly.entity_id
_entity_poly.type
_entity_poly.pdbx_seq_one_letter_code
_entity_poly.pdbx_strand_id
1 'polypeptide(L)'
;RVIEFNARFGDPETQAVLARLRTPLGQLLLAASRGEIAEDTHLEWDPRTAVDVVMAAENYPGTPRKGDAIAGLESASAMPDVHVVHAGTAVVGEEIVTAGGRVLAVVALGDTLAQTRDAAYEGVHAITWEGAQYRTDIALKAVQGAITVPELRN
;
A
#
# COMPACT_ATOMS: atom_id res chain seq x y z
N ARG A 1 -1.26 7.33 -24.64
CA ARG A 1 -1.89 6.01 -24.69
C ARG A 1 -2.56 5.72 -23.36
N VAL A 2 -3.80 5.30 -23.42
CA VAL A 2 -4.50 4.73 -22.25
C VAL A 2 -3.98 3.31 -22.08
N ILE A 3 -3.64 2.95 -20.82
CA ILE A 3 -3.15 1.62 -20.47
C ILE A 3 -4.29 0.81 -19.86
N GLU A 4 -5.04 1.42 -18.92
CA GLU A 4 -6.10 0.76 -18.18
C GLU A 4 -7.15 1.77 -17.71
N PHE A 5 -8.39 1.33 -17.52
CA PHE A 5 -9.43 2.03 -16.77
C PHE A 5 -9.81 1.21 -15.54
N ASN A 6 -9.69 1.82 -14.35
CA ASN A 6 -10.15 1.20 -13.11
C ASN A 6 -11.52 1.77 -12.74
N ALA A 7 -12.56 0.94 -12.84
CA ALA A 7 -13.93 1.28 -12.40
C ALA A 7 -14.21 0.81 -10.96
N ARG A 8 -13.20 0.56 -10.19
CA ARG A 8 -13.21 0.13 -8.77
C ARG A 8 -11.93 0.67 -8.12
N PHE A 9 -11.83 0.54 -6.80
CA PHE A 9 -10.56 0.83 -6.12
C PHE A 9 -9.43 -0.02 -6.71
N GLY A 10 -8.34 0.63 -7.10
CA GLY A 10 -7.18 -0.05 -7.65
C GLY A 10 -6.33 -0.70 -6.57
N ASP A 11 -5.55 -1.69 -6.94
CA ASP A 11 -4.58 -2.33 -6.09
C ASP A 11 -3.25 -2.38 -6.89
N PRO A 12 -2.19 -1.71 -6.42
CA PRO A 12 -1.94 -1.27 -5.04
C PRO A 12 -2.19 0.22 -4.73
N GLU A 13 -2.68 1.05 -5.65
CA GLU A 13 -2.78 2.50 -5.45
C GLU A 13 -3.71 2.92 -4.31
N THR A 14 -4.75 2.14 -4.04
CA THR A 14 -5.75 2.46 -3.00
C THR A 14 -5.13 2.54 -1.60
N GLN A 15 -4.19 1.67 -1.29
CA GLN A 15 -3.53 1.62 0.01
C GLN A 15 -2.81 2.93 0.31
N ALA A 16 -2.03 3.46 -0.64
CA ALA A 16 -1.32 4.73 -0.47
C ALA A 16 -2.28 5.93 -0.41
N VAL A 17 -3.36 5.93 -1.22
CA VAL A 17 -4.38 6.99 -1.22
C VAL A 17 -5.12 7.02 0.11
N LEU A 18 -5.61 5.87 0.59
CA LEU A 18 -6.39 5.78 1.81
C LEU A 18 -5.55 6.02 3.07
N ALA A 19 -4.26 5.71 3.07
CA ALA A 19 -3.36 6.06 4.17
C ALA A 19 -3.30 7.57 4.42
N ARG A 20 -3.54 8.39 3.39
CA ARG A 20 -3.58 9.84 3.49
C ARG A 20 -4.98 10.42 3.72
N LEU A 21 -6.03 9.65 3.50
CA LEU A 21 -7.40 10.14 3.65
C LEU A 21 -7.77 10.25 5.14
N ARG A 22 -8.01 11.47 5.63
CA ARG A 22 -8.48 11.77 6.99
C ARG A 22 -10.00 11.76 7.10
N THR A 23 -10.68 12.11 6.01
CA THR A 23 -12.15 12.05 5.94
C THR A 23 -12.61 10.60 6.10
N PRO A 24 -13.59 10.30 6.98
CA PRO A 24 -14.06 8.93 7.19
C PRO A 24 -14.63 8.30 5.92
N LEU A 25 -13.89 7.36 5.32
CA LEU A 25 -14.27 6.70 4.06
C LEU A 25 -15.66 6.06 4.12
N GLY A 26 -16.02 5.42 5.25
CA GLY A 26 -17.32 4.77 5.42
C GLY A 26 -18.49 5.74 5.28
N GLN A 27 -18.35 6.97 5.77
CA GLN A 27 -19.37 8.03 5.61
C GLN A 27 -19.48 8.48 4.15
N LEU A 28 -18.35 8.64 3.46
CA LEU A 28 -18.34 9.00 2.03
C LEU A 28 -19.01 7.91 1.18
N LEU A 29 -18.69 6.64 1.44
CA LEU A 29 -19.30 5.52 0.71
C LEU A 29 -20.80 5.41 0.99
N LEU A 30 -21.24 5.66 2.22
CA LEU A 30 -22.66 5.68 2.58
C LEU A 30 -23.38 6.82 1.87
N ALA A 31 -22.82 8.05 1.90
CA ALA A 31 -23.38 9.19 1.17
C ALA A 31 -23.43 8.93 -0.34
N ALA A 32 -22.35 8.38 -0.91
CA ALA A 32 -22.31 8.00 -2.32
C ALA A 32 -23.41 7.00 -2.71
N SER A 33 -23.61 5.96 -1.88
CA SER A 33 -24.62 4.94 -2.13
C SER A 33 -26.06 5.47 -2.09
N ARG A 34 -26.27 6.60 -1.42
CA ARG A 34 -27.57 7.28 -1.30
C ARG A 34 -27.75 8.43 -2.30
N GLY A 35 -26.69 8.77 -3.06
CA GLY A 35 -26.71 9.96 -3.92
C GLY A 35 -26.70 11.28 -3.12
N GLU A 36 -26.18 11.27 -1.89
CA GLU A 36 -26.19 12.39 -0.94
C GLU A 36 -24.84 13.11 -0.84
N ILE A 37 -23.88 12.84 -1.76
CA ILE A 37 -22.62 13.61 -1.78
C ILE A 37 -22.95 15.04 -2.24
N ALA A 38 -22.70 16.01 -1.35
CA ALA A 38 -22.88 17.40 -1.68
C ALA A 38 -21.80 17.89 -2.68
N GLU A 39 -22.16 18.85 -3.55
CA GLU A 39 -21.23 19.41 -4.55
C GLU A 39 -20.01 20.10 -3.90
N ASP A 40 -20.17 20.60 -2.68
CA ASP A 40 -19.14 21.27 -1.88
C ASP A 40 -18.44 20.35 -0.89
N THR A 41 -18.57 19.03 -1.05
CA THR A 41 -17.90 18.06 -0.19
C THR A 41 -16.37 18.20 -0.33
N HIS A 42 -15.73 18.62 0.76
CA HIS A 42 -14.28 18.69 0.86
C HIS A 42 -13.70 17.48 1.57
N LEU A 43 -12.66 16.88 0.97
CA LEU A 43 -11.92 15.79 1.58
C LEU A 43 -10.73 16.33 2.36
N GLU A 44 -10.58 15.87 3.59
CA GLU A 44 -9.41 16.16 4.41
C GLU A 44 -8.31 15.10 4.15
N TRP A 45 -7.11 15.59 3.89
CA TRP A 45 -5.95 14.75 3.58
C TRP A 45 -4.82 14.97 4.57
N ASP A 46 -4.11 13.90 4.91
CA ASP A 46 -2.80 14.01 5.54
C ASP A 46 -1.84 14.69 4.54
N PRO A 47 -1.14 15.77 4.92
CA PRO A 47 -0.22 16.47 4.03
C PRO A 47 1.06 15.67 3.73
N ARG A 48 1.35 14.64 4.53
CA ARG A 48 2.55 13.81 4.36
C ARG A 48 2.49 12.99 3.08
N THR A 49 3.64 12.55 2.62
CA THR A 49 3.75 11.61 1.49
C THR A 49 3.42 10.19 1.93
N ALA A 50 2.97 9.37 0.99
CA ALA A 50 2.77 7.94 1.20
C ALA A 50 3.57 7.14 0.17
N VAL A 51 4.17 6.04 0.60
CA VAL A 51 4.81 5.05 -0.28
C VAL A 51 4.26 3.68 0.09
N ASP A 52 3.86 2.93 -0.93
CA ASP A 52 3.36 1.56 -0.80
C ASP A 52 4.29 0.61 -1.55
N VAL A 53 4.76 -0.43 -0.86
CA VAL A 53 5.59 -1.49 -1.44
C VAL A 53 4.87 -2.82 -1.30
N VAL A 54 4.48 -3.40 -2.43
CA VAL A 54 3.85 -4.72 -2.48
C VAL A 54 4.90 -5.81 -2.32
N MET A 55 4.61 -6.76 -1.44
CA MET A 55 5.36 -8.00 -1.27
C MET A 55 4.57 -9.16 -1.89
N ALA A 56 5.21 -9.90 -2.78
CA ALA A 56 4.59 -10.97 -3.54
C ALA A 56 5.20 -12.34 -3.20
N ALA A 57 4.41 -13.39 -3.39
CA ALA A 57 4.84 -14.77 -3.23
C ALA A 57 5.79 -15.18 -4.37
N GLU A 58 6.56 -16.23 -4.11
CA GLU A 58 7.41 -16.87 -5.13
C GLU A 58 6.59 -17.22 -6.39
N ASN A 59 7.20 -17.07 -7.54
CA ASN A 59 6.64 -17.27 -8.89
C ASN A 59 5.57 -16.26 -9.33
N TYR A 60 5.21 -15.25 -8.53
CA TYR A 60 4.35 -14.18 -9.02
C TYR A 60 5.03 -13.39 -10.17
N PRO A 61 4.34 -13.02 -11.28
CA PRO A 61 2.89 -13.11 -11.55
C PRO A 61 2.39 -14.44 -12.15
N GLY A 62 3.22 -15.49 -12.21
CA GLY A 62 2.81 -16.82 -12.64
C GLY A 62 1.95 -17.53 -11.59
N THR A 63 2.16 -18.84 -11.38
CA THR A 63 1.47 -19.60 -10.34
C THR A 63 2.15 -19.37 -8.99
N PRO A 64 1.57 -18.59 -8.06
CA PRO A 64 2.24 -18.26 -6.82
C PRO A 64 2.33 -19.46 -5.87
N ARG A 65 3.47 -19.61 -5.21
CA ARG A 65 3.59 -20.55 -4.09
C ARG A 65 2.77 -20.04 -2.90
N LYS A 66 2.12 -20.96 -2.19
CA LYS A 66 1.24 -20.67 -1.06
C LYS A 66 1.62 -21.53 0.14
N GLY A 67 1.26 -21.06 1.34
CA GLY A 67 1.46 -21.81 2.59
C GLY A 67 2.77 -21.49 3.29
N ASP A 68 3.55 -20.52 2.81
CA ASP A 68 4.78 -20.10 3.48
C ASP A 68 4.45 -19.25 4.69
N ALA A 69 4.98 -19.61 5.87
CA ALA A 69 4.79 -18.86 7.11
C ALA A 69 5.45 -17.49 7.03
N ILE A 70 4.71 -16.45 7.39
CA ILE A 70 5.13 -15.05 7.35
C ILE A 70 5.61 -14.64 8.73
N ALA A 71 6.89 -14.29 8.84
CA ALA A 71 7.48 -13.77 10.07
C ALA A 71 7.66 -12.25 10.02
N GLY A 72 7.77 -11.61 11.20
CA GLY A 72 8.12 -10.20 11.35
C GLY A 72 6.96 -9.21 11.22
N LEU A 73 5.73 -9.67 11.07
CA LEU A 73 4.54 -8.80 10.95
C LEU A 73 4.36 -7.87 12.15
N GLU A 74 4.55 -8.38 13.37
CA GLU A 74 4.44 -7.57 14.58
C GLU A 74 5.54 -6.49 14.64
N SER A 75 6.77 -6.85 14.27
CA SER A 75 7.89 -5.92 14.25
C SER A 75 7.67 -4.78 13.25
N ALA A 76 7.19 -5.10 12.04
CA ALA A 76 6.86 -4.09 11.03
C ALA A 76 5.67 -3.20 11.47
N SER A 77 4.62 -3.81 12.04
CA SER A 77 3.44 -3.08 12.51
C SER A 77 3.68 -2.21 13.74
N ALA A 78 4.75 -2.47 14.49
CA ALA A 78 5.17 -1.65 15.63
C ALA A 78 5.98 -0.41 15.22
N MET A 79 6.41 -0.30 13.95
CA MET A 79 7.14 0.85 13.45
C MET A 79 6.21 2.07 13.33
N PRO A 80 6.66 3.27 13.73
CA PRO A 80 5.86 4.47 13.60
C PRO A 80 5.57 4.77 12.12
N ASP A 81 4.33 5.16 11.83
CA ASP A 81 3.87 5.55 10.50
C ASP A 81 4.02 4.47 9.41
N VAL A 82 4.20 3.21 9.78
CA VAL A 82 4.21 2.05 8.90
C VAL A 82 2.96 1.20 9.15
N HIS A 83 2.29 0.83 8.06
CA HIS A 83 1.09 0.01 8.09
C HIS A 83 1.28 -1.22 7.21
N VAL A 84 1.01 -2.41 7.75
CA VAL A 84 1.03 -3.65 7.00
C VAL A 84 -0.41 -4.02 6.63
N VAL A 85 -0.69 -4.05 5.33
CA VAL A 85 -2.00 -4.38 4.78
C VAL A 85 -1.97 -5.79 4.21
N HIS A 86 -2.87 -6.64 4.72
CA HIS A 86 -3.01 -8.01 4.25
C HIS A 86 -3.81 -8.07 2.94
N ALA A 87 -3.29 -8.82 1.97
CA ALA A 87 -3.96 -9.12 0.70
C ALA A 87 -4.13 -10.64 0.56
N GLY A 88 -3.14 -11.33 -0.01
CA GLY A 88 -3.16 -12.77 -0.20
C GLY A 88 -2.58 -13.53 0.98
N THR A 89 -3.17 -13.42 2.15
CA THR A 89 -2.79 -14.14 3.38
C THR A 89 -3.91 -15.05 3.88
N ALA A 90 -3.56 -16.06 4.65
CA ALA A 90 -4.49 -16.92 5.38
C ALA A 90 -3.94 -17.24 6.77
N VAL A 91 -4.80 -17.70 7.67
CA VAL A 91 -4.43 -18.21 8.98
C VAL A 91 -4.46 -19.73 8.93
N VAL A 92 -3.36 -20.38 9.31
CA VAL A 92 -3.25 -21.84 9.42
C VAL A 92 -2.70 -22.17 10.82
N GLY A 93 -3.57 -22.74 11.66
CA GLY A 93 -3.24 -22.88 13.09
C GLY A 93 -3.09 -21.50 13.74
N GLU A 94 -1.91 -21.23 14.29
CA GLU A 94 -1.57 -19.93 14.88
C GLU A 94 -0.70 -19.05 13.96
N GLU A 95 -0.39 -19.53 12.75
CA GLU A 95 0.49 -18.84 11.81
C GLU A 95 -0.28 -18.11 10.73
N ILE A 96 0.24 -16.95 10.31
CA ILE A 96 -0.17 -16.27 9.09
C ILE A 96 0.72 -16.75 7.95
N VAL A 97 0.09 -17.20 6.86
CA VAL A 97 0.79 -17.78 5.72
C VAL A 97 0.41 -17.09 4.41
N THR A 98 1.26 -17.26 3.39
CA THR A 98 0.96 -16.82 2.01
C THR A 98 -0.21 -17.60 1.44
N ALA A 99 -1.16 -16.92 0.79
CA ALA A 99 -2.36 -17.53 0.18
C ALA A 99 -2.68 -16.98 -1.22
N GLY A 100 -1.93 -16.00 -1.69
CA GLY A 100 -2.13 -15.35 -2.99
C GLY A 100 -0.83 -14.90 -3.63
N GLY A 101 -0.92 -14.28 -4.81
CA GLY A 101 0.25 -13.75 -5.53
C GLY A 101 0.79 -12.48 -4.90
N ARG A 102 -0.03 -11.45 -4.75
CA ARG A 102 0.27 -10.28 -3.90
C ARG A 102 -0.16 -10.63 -2.49
N VAL A 103 0.80 -10.64 -1.57
CA VAL A 103 0.64 -11.18 -0.21
C VAL A 103 0.36 -10.06 0.77
N LEU A 104 1.23 -9.05 0.79
CA LEU A 104 1.15 -7.90 1.67
C LEU A 104 1.42 -6.61 0.89
N ALA A 105 0.97 -5.49 1.44
CA ALA A 105 1.41 -4.16 1.08
C ALA A 105 1.94 -3.46 2.33
N VAL A 106 3.15 -2.91 2.25
CA VAL A 106 3.76 -2.12 3.33
C VAL A 106 3.65 -0.66 2.96
N VAL A 107 2.80 0.06 3.68
CA VAL A 107 2.50 1.47 3.43
C VAL A 107 3.14 2.32 4.52
N ALA A 108 3.95 3.29 4.12
CA ALA A 108 4.53 4.25 5.06
C ALA A 108 4.06 5.68 4.78
N LEU A 109 4.00 6.50 5.82
CA LEU A 109 3.78 7.95 5.76
C LEU A 109 5.02 8.68 6.27
N GLY A 110 5.33 9.84 5.68
CA GLY A 110 6.46 10.66 6.12
C GLY A 110 6.48 12.05 5.50
N ASP A 111 7.23 12.96 6.10
CA ASP A 111 7.26 14.36 5.71
C ASP A 111 7.94 14.59 4.35
N THR A 112 8.89 13.73 4.00
CA THR A 112 9.55 13.76 2.69
C THR A 112 9.47 12.42 1.99
N LEU A 113 9.45 12.42 0.67
CA LEU A 113 9.37 11.18 -0.12
C LEU A 113 10.56 10.23 0.17
N ALA A 114 11.74 10.77 0.44
CA ALA A 114 12.92 9.98 0.78
C ALA A 114 12.72 9.24 2.11
N GLN A 115 12.35 9.97 3.18
CA GLN A 115 12.06 9.37 4.49
C GLN A 115 10.93 8.34 4.43
N THR A 116 9.86 8.66 3.69
CA THR A 116 8.71 7.75 3.52
C THR A 116 9.13 6.45 2.83
N ARG A 117 9.97 6.58 1.78
CA ARG A 117 10.51 5.41 1.09
C ARG A 117 11.37 4.56 2.02
N ASP A 118 12.27 5.18 2.76
CA ASP A 118 13.16 4.45 3.67
C ASP A 118 12.35 3.73 4.74
N ALA A 119 11.36 4.37 5.36
CA ALA A 119 10.45 3.75 6.33
C ALA A 119 9.66 2.57 5.75
N ALA A 120 9.15 2.70 4.50
CA ALA A 120 8.45 1.59 3.83
C ALA A 120 9.38 0.37 3.65
N TYR A 121 10.62 0.60 3.24
CA TYR A 121 11.59 -0.49 3.05
C TYR A 121 12.11 -1.06 4.36
N GLU A 122 12.20 -0.28 5.44
CA GLU A 122 12.46 -0.83 6.78
C GLU A 122 11.36 -1.82 7.19
N GLY A 123 10.09 -1.46 6.97
CA GLY A 123 8.97 -2.35 7.20
C GLY A 123 9.02 -3.61 6.33
N VAL A 124 9.34 -3.47 5.04
CA VAL A 124 9.52 -4.62 4.11
C VAL A 124 10.62 -5.55 4.60
N HIS A 125 11.77 -5.01 5.03
CA HIS A 125 12.91 -5.82 5.47
C HIS A 125 12.67 -6.53 6.81
N ALA A 126 11.76 -6.02 7.64
CA ALA A 126 11.35 -6.69 8.87
C ALA A 126 10.50 -7.94 8.62
N ILE A 127 9.83 -8.02 7.46
CA ILE A 127 8.92 -9.12 7.11
C ILE A 127 9.65 -10.13 6.22
N THR A 128 9.51 -11.42 6.53
CA THR A 128 10.16 -12.49 5.77
C THR A 128 9.27 -13.71 5.61
N TRP A 129 9.37 -14.35 4.44
CA TRP A 129 8.95 -15.72 4.16
C TRP A 129 9.79 -16.28 3.02
N GLU A 130 9.76 -17.58 2.81
CA GLU A 130 10.57 -18.21 1.77
C GLU A 130 10.08 -17.80 0.37
N GLY A 131 10.98 -17.28 -0.47
CA GLY A 131 10.68 -16.82 -1.81
C GLY A 131 9.93 -15.48 -1.88
N ALA A 132 9.94 -14.68 -0.81
CA ALA A 132 9.38 -13.33 -0.82
C ALA A 132 9.98 -12.47 -1.93
N GLN A 133 9.15 -11.80 -2.71
CA GLN A 133 9.54 -10.92 -3.81
C GLN A 133 8.97 -9.52 -3.62
N TYR A 134 9.76 -8.50 -3.89
CA TYR A 134 9.32 -7.11 -3.95
C TYR A 134 10.26 -6.29 -4.83
N ARG A 135 9.76 -5.18 -5.34
CA ARG A 135 10.58 -4.24 -6.11
C ARG A 135 11.39 -3.37 -5.16
N THR A 136 12.65 -3.15 -5.49
CA THR A 136 13.59 -2.33 -4.70
C THR A 136 13.65 -0.87 -5.17
N ASP A 137 12.99 -0.53 -6.28
CA ASP A 137 13.06 0.76 -6.96
C ASP A 137 11.78 1.62 -6.84
N ILE A 138 10.81 1.21 -5.98
CA ILE A 138 9.59 2.01 -5.75
C ILE A 138 9.97 3.40 -5.23
N ALA A 139 9.39 4.44 -5.83
CA ALA A 139 9.65 5.86 -5.58
C ALA A 139 11.10 6.34 -5.83
N LEU A 140 12.06 5.45 -6.15
CA LEU A 140 13.49 5.80 -6.27
C LEU A 140 13.75 6.93 -7.29
N LYS A 141 13.17 6.84 -8.47
CA LYS A 141 13.33 7.85 -9.52
C LYS A 141 12.78 9.22 -9.12
N ALA A 142 11.70 9.24 -8.35
CA ALA A 142 11.13 10.48 -7.84
C ALA A 142 12.01 11.10 -6.74
N VAL A 143 12.54 10.27 -5.81
CA VAL A 143 13.51 10.71 -4.79
C VAL A 143 14.76 11.27 -5.43
N GLN A 144 15.24 10.70 -6.54
CA GLN A 144 16.41 11.17 -7.29
C GLN A 144 16.13 12.39 -8.18
N GLY A 145 14.89 12.90 -8.21
CA GLY A 145 14.52 14.02 -9.08
C GLY A 145 14.47 13.66 -10.57
N ALA A 146 14.53 12.38 -10.92
CA ALA A 146 14.47 11.90 -12.30
C ALA A 146 13.03 11.90 -12.88
N ILE A 147 12.01 12.12 -12.03
CA ILE A 147 10.61 12.27 -12.38
C ILE A 147 10.08 13.50 -11.67
N THR A 148 9.53 14.46 -12.40
CA THR A 148 8.78 15.58 -11.85
C THR A 148 7.30 15.18 -11.79
N VAL A 149 6.69 15.29 -10.60
CA VAL A 149 5.24 15.21 -10.46
C VAL A 149 4.68 16.56 -10.92
N PRO A 150 3.76 16.59 -11.91
CA PRO A 150 3.13 17.85 -12.30
C PRO A 150 2.43 18.47 -11.09
N GLU A 151 2.63 19.76 -10.85
CA GLU A 151 1.81 20.47 -9.88
C GLU A 151 0.34 20.38 -10.31
N LEU A 152 -0.51 19.92 -9.39
CA LEU A 152 -1.95 19.97 -9.61
C LEU A 152 -2.32 21.45 -9.77
N ARG A 153 -2.75 21.83 -10.97
CA ARG A 153 -3.36 23.16 -11.18
C ARG A 153 -4.70 23.16 -10.43
N ASN A 154 -4.77 23.99 -9.39
CA ASN A 154 -6.02 24.31 -8.71
C ASN A 154 -7.05 24.93 -9.67
#